data_aa8435f6500f04b89b193d8e78895ec2
#
_entry.id   aa8435f6500f04b89b193d8e78895ec2
#
_cell.length_a   1.000
_cell.length_b   1.000
_cell.length_c   1.000
_cell.angle_alpha   90.00
_cell.angle_beta   90.00
_cell.angle_gamma   90.00
#
_symmetry.space_group_name_H-M   'P 1'
#
loop_
_entity.id
_entity.type
_entity.pdbx_description
1 polymer ?
#
loop_
_entity_poly.entity_id
_entity_poly.type
_entity_poly.pdbx_seq_one_letter_code
_entity_poly.pdbx_strand_id
1 'polypeptide(L)'
;MLKKFAALLSLAFCLTTPALAGSLPGLRGHDHTGVTVPDIKQALDFFTNVLGCQHAMTFGPFSDDKGTFMQDLLGVNPRAKIEQISMVRCGYGSNIELFQYFSPDQKNMTPKNSDIGGYHIAFYVDDIKAAAEYLKANNVKTMMGPLPVEQGPAAGQSILYFMAPWGLQFEAISYPNGMAYEKDGGPVLWSPKDPAK
;
A
#
# COMPACT_ATOMS: atom_id res chain seq x y z
N MET A 1 -54.35 -38.07 51.21
CA MET A 1 -54.07 -36.73 50.60
C MET A 1 -52.64 -36.72 50.08
N LEU A 2 -52.44 -36.97 48.77
CA LEU A 2 -51.13 -36.97 48.15
C LEU A 2 -50.87 -35.62 47.45
N LYS A 3 -49.92 -34.84 47.95
CA LYS A 3 -49.50 -33.58 47.30
C LYS A 3 -48.48 -33.91 46.20
N LYS A 4 -48.86 -33.68 44.95
CA LYS A 4 -47.95 -33.75 43.78
C LYS A 4 -47.10 -32.51 43.74
N PHE A 5 -45.79 -32.64 43.90
CA PHE A 5 -44.83 -31.57 43.57
C PHE A 5 -44.50 -31.65 42.07
N ALA A 6 -44.87 -30.63 41.33
CA ALA A 6 -44.42 -30.45 39.96
C ALA A 6 -43.09 -29.65 39.99
N ALA A 7 -42.00 -30.31 39.58
CA ALA A 7 -40.72 -29.63 39.37
C ALA A 7 -40.71 -28.99 37.98
N LEU A 8 -40.68 -27.65 37.92
CA LEU A 8 -40.42 -26.92 36.69
C LEU A 8 -38.91 -26.98 36.38
N LEU A 9 -38.56 -27.65 35.29
CA LEU A 9 -37.23 -27.69 34.76
C LEU A 9 -37.06 -26.45 33.83
N SER A 10 -36.41 -25.40 34.31
CA SER A 10 -36.08 -24.21 33.51
C SER A 10 -34.89 -24.58 32.60
N LEU A 11 -35.14 -24.76 31.32
CA LEU A 11 -34.10 -24.93 30.30
C LEU A 11 -33.49 -23.55 29.96
N ALA A 12 -32.34 -23.27 30.52
CA ALA A 12 -31.57 -22.06 30.14
C ALA A 12 -30.98 -22.25 28.75
N PHE A 13 -31.55 -21.61 27.75
CA PHE A 13 -30.99 -21.54 26.40
C PHE A 13 -29.83 -20.57 26.44
N CYS A 14 -28.58 -21.07 26.52
CA CYS A 14 -27.40 -20.26 26.25
C CYS A 14 -27.37 -19.89 24.77
N LEU A 15 -27.82 -18.69 24.45
CA LEU A 15 -27.60 -18.09 23.16
C LEU A 15 -26.11 -17.77 23.04
N THR A 16 -25.32 -18.67 22.46
CA THR A 16 -23.97 -18.35 22.01
C THR A 16 -24.10 -17.44 20.82
N THR A 17 -23.97 -16.13 21.03
CA THR A 17 -23.76 -15.19 19.93
C THR A 17 -22.47 -15.60 19.23
N PRO A 18 -22.47 -15.80 17.89
CA PRO A 18 -21.24 -16.03 17.18
C PRO A 18 -20.34 -14.82 17.42
N ALA A 19 -19.13 -15.05 17.94
CA ALA A 19 -18.12 -14.01 18.00
C ALA A 19 -17.85 -13.57 16.56
N LEU A 20 -18.31 -12.40 16.19
CA LEU A 20 -17.88 -11.76 14.96
C LEU A 20 -16.37 -11.67 15.00
N ALA A 21 -15.71 -12.25 14.00
CA ALA A 21 -14.25 -12.15 13.86
C ALA A 21 -13.89 -10.67 13.98
N GLY A 22 -13.16 -10.30 15.05
CA GLY A 22 -12.85 -8.91 15.35
C GLY A 22 -11.99 -8.31 14.25
N SER A 23 -12.41 -7.20 13.69
CA SER A 23 -11.57 -6.35 12.85
C SER A 23 -10.72 -5.44 13.74
N LEU A 24 -9.66 -4.86 13.17
CA LEU A 24 -8.90 -3.82 13.85
C LEU A 24 -9.86 -2.67 14.25
N PRO A 25 -10.02 -2.38 15.56
CA PRO A 25 -11.01 -1.40 16.01
C PRO A 25 -10.82 -0.05 15.34
N GLY A 26 -11.88 0.47 14.73
CA GLY A 26 -11.86 1.78 14.07
C GLY A 26 -11.17 1.80 12.70
N LEU A 27 -10.84 0.66 12.10
CA LEU A 27 -10.27 0.61 10.74
C LEU A 27 -11.14 1.36 9.74
N ARG A 28 -10.57 2.36 9.08
CA ARG A 28 -11.22 3.17 8.03
C ARG A 28 -10.67 2.91 6.63
N GLY A 29 -9.43 2.46 6.53
CA GLY A 29 -8.77 2.18 5.26
C GLY A 29 -7.24 2.26 5.37
N HIS A 30 -6.58 2.13 4.23
CA HIS A 30 -5.13 2.27 4.13
C HIS A 30 -4.76 3.76 4.10
N ASP A 31 -3.91 4.22 5.02
CA ASP A 31 -3.50 5.62 5.14
C ASP A 31 -2.28 5.95 4.27
N HIS A 32 -1.19 5.20 4.45
CA HIS A 32 0.06 5.40 3.70
C HIS A 32 0.88 4.13 3.55
N THR A 33 1.80 4.16 2.60
CA THR A 33 2.85 3.16 2.43
C THR A 33 4.19 3.81 2.74
N GLY A 34 4.93 3.25 3.72
CA GLY A 34 6.30 3.67 4.04
C GLY A 34 7.30 3.10 3.04
N VAL A 35 8.17 3.96 2.50
CA VAL A 35 9.18 3.60 1.51
C VAL A 35 10.53 4.18 1.92
N THR A 36 11.50 3.32 2.18
CA THR A 36 12.90 3.76 2.41
C THR A 36 13.58 4.00 1.08
N VAL A 37 14.16 5.18 0.91
CA VAL A 37 14.86 5.62 -0.29
C VAL A 37 16.31 5.98 0.03
N PRO A 38 17.26 5.81 -0.91
CA PRO A 38 18.66 6.16 -0.67
C PRO A 38 18.90 7.67 -0.60
N ASP A 39 18.09 8.45 -1.32
CA ASP A 39 18.17 9.93 -1.40
C ASP A 39 16.76 10.50 -1.47
N ILE A 40 16.38 11.23 -0.43
CA ILE A 40 15.02 11.79 -0.32
C ILE A 40 14.77 12.89 -1.35
N LYS A 41 15.80 13.65 -1.73
CA LYS A 41 15.67 14.70 -2.76
C LYS A 41 15.39 14.08 -4.12
N GLN A 42 16.13 13.03 -4.50
CA GLN A 42 15.89 12.30 -5.74
C GLN A 42 14.48 11.68 -5.74
N ALA A 43 14.06 11.12 -4.61
CA ALA A 43 12.73 10.55 -4.49
C ALA A 43 11.63 11.59 -4.62
N LEU A 44 11.72 12.72 -3.91
CA LEU A 44 10.77 13.82 -4.03
C LEU A 44 10.69 14.33 -5.46
N ASP A 45 11.83 14.52 -6.11
CA ASP A 45 11.90 14.98 -7.50
C ASP A 45 11.16 14.01 -8.45
N PHE A 46 11.38 12.70 -8.29
CA PHE A 46 10.68 11.67 -9.05
C PHE A 46 9.17 11.69 -8.79
N PHE A 47 8.74 11.70 -7.53
CA PHE A 47 7.31 11.70 -7.19
C PHE A 47 6.60 12.98 -7.63
N THR A 48 7.24 14.15 -7.51
CA THR A 48 6.58 15.43 -7.84
C THR A 48 6.67 15.78 -9.31
N ASN A 49 7.84 15.63 -9.95
CA ASN A 49 8.06 16.11 -11.31
C ASN A 49 7.79 15.03 -12.37
N VAL A 50 7.91 13.74 -12.02
CA VAL A 50 7.61 12.65 -12.95
C VAL A 50 6.20 12.10 -12.72
N LEU A 51 5.85 11.74 -11.47
CA LEU A 51 4.53 11.16 -11.18
C LEU A 51 3.43 12.19 -10.92
N GLY A 52 3.78 13.48 -10.76
CA GLY A 52 2.80 14.55 -10.53
C GLY A 52 2.17 14.51 -9.13
N CYS A 53 2.80 13.84 -8.16
CA CYS A 53 2.35 13.83 -6.78
C CYS A 53 2.60 15.18 -6.10
N GLN A 54 1.85 15.48 -5.07
CA GLN A 54 2.01 16.70 -4.26
C GLN A 54 2.83 16.39 -3.00
N HIS A 55 3.89 17.13 -2.76
CA HIS A 55 4.62 17.08 -1.50
C HIS A 55 3.79 17.79 -0.43
N ALA A 56 3.44 17.08 0.64
CA ALA A 56 2.57 17.60 1.69
C ALA A 56 3.33 18.17 2.89
N MET A 57 4.32 17.41 3.39
CA MET A 57 5.10 17.82 4.57
C MET A 57 6.44 17.08 4.63
N THR A 58 7.37 17.66 5.40
CA THR A 58 8.66 17.08 5.74
C THR A 58 8.91 17.27 7.23
N PHE A 59 9.50 16.28 7.88
CA PHE A 59 9.87 16.31 9.28
C PHE A 59 11.08 15.41 9.59
N GLY A 60 11.62 15.51 10.81
CA GLY A 60 12.88 14.89 11.22
C GLY A 60 13.95 15.96 11.49
N PRO A 61 15.21 15.58 11.77
CA PRO A 61 15.70 14.20 11.88
C PRO A 61 15.28 13.51 13.18
N PHE A 62 15.43 12.16 13.23
CA PHE A 62 15.23 11.34 14.42
C PHE A 62 16.39 10.39 14.65
N SER A 63 16.89 10.30 15.85
CA SER A 63 17.93 9.37 16.27
C SER A 63 17.92 9.19 17.77
N ASP A 64 18.56 8.12 18.22
CA ASP A 64 18.86 7.88 19.63
C ASP A 64 20.28 7.33 19.75
N ASP A 65 21.19 8.14 20.29
CA ASP A 65 22.60 7.78 20.35
C ASP A 65 22.95 6.84 21.53
N LYS A 66 22.06 6.69 22.52
CA LYS A 66 22.35 5.94 23.75
C LYS A 66 21.31 4.91 24.14
N GLY A 67 20.03 5.17 23.87
CA GLY A 67 18.91 4.31 24.24
C GLY A 67 18.54 3.30 23.16
N THR A 68 17.30 2.81 23.22
CA THR A 68 16.73 1.80 22.33
C THR A 68 15.51 2.30 21.57
N PHE A 69 15.23 3.61 21.61
CA PHE A 69 14.03 4.20 21.04
C PHE A 69 13.80 3.81 19.58
N MET A 70 14.84 3.85 18.74
CA MET A 70 14.72 3.49 17.31
C MET A 70 14.36 2.01 17.12
N GLN A 71 14.91 1.13 17.97
CA GLN A 71 14.58 -0.30 17.95
C GLN A 71 13.17 -0.56 18.50
N ASP A 72 12.84 0.03 19.63
CA ASP A 72 11.58 -0.26 20.34
C ASP A 72 10.36 0.28 19.57
N LEU A 73 10.52 1.44 18.92
CA LEU A 73 9.44 2.06 18.14
C LEU A 73 9.33 1.52 16.71
N LEU A 74 10.46 1.36 16.03
CA LEU A 74 10.50 1.13 14.58
C LEU A 74 11.04 -0.24 14.19
N GLY A 75 11.53 -1.04 15.13
CA GLY A 75 12.11 -2.37 14.87
C GLY A 75 13.41 -2.33 14.06
N VAL A 76 14.11 -1.18 14.05
CA VAL A 76 15.36 -1.00 13.31
C VAL A 76 16.56 -1.08 14.25
N ASN A 77 17.79 -1.03 13.72
CA ASN A 77 18.99 -0.94 14.54
C ASN A 77 18.87 0.24 15.53
N PRO A 78 19.21 0.06 16.82
CA PRO A 78 19.08 1.15 17.80
C PRO A 78 19.93 2.39 17.47
N ARG A 79 20.96 2.25 16.62
CA ARG A 79 21.79 3.37 16.12
C ARG A 79 21.36 3.85 14.72
N ALA A 80 20.25 3.39 14.20
CA ALA A 80 19.69 3.94 12.98
C ALA A 80 19.30 5.41 13.19
N LYS A 81 19.47 6.20 12.14
CA LYS A 81 19.04 7.60 12.06
C LYS A 81 18.05 7.74 10.92
N ILE A 82 16.97 8.42 11.16
CA ILE A 82 16.14 8.98 10.09
C ILE A 82 16.63 10.39 9.84
N GLU A 83 17.21 10.63 8.67
CA GLU A 83 17.66 11.97 8.29
C GLU A 83 16.45 12.85 7.97
N GLN A 84 15.50 12.29 7.24
CA GLN A 84 14.31 13.01 6.82
C GLN A 84 13.17 12.04 6.52
N ILE A 85 11.96 12.48 6.83
CA ILE A 85 10.69 11.88 6.38
C ILE A 85 9.97 12.90 5.53
N SER A 86 9.39 12.47 4.40
CA SER A 86 8.56 13.33 3.56
C SER A 86 7.30 12.60 3.12
N MET A 87 6.16 13.27 3.23
CA MET A 87 4.87 12.74 2.79
C MET A 87 4.51 13.29 1.42
N VAL A 88 4.12 12.41 0.50
CA VAL A 88 3.58 12.80 -0.80
C VAL A 88 2.19 12.20 -0.99
N ARG A 89 1.32 12.96 -1.67
CA ARG A 89 -0.02 12.55 -2.07
C ARG A 89 -0.08 12.39 -3.59
N CYS A 90 -0.48 11.22 -4.07
CA CYS A 90 -0.60 10.92 -5.49
C CYS A 90 -2.07 10.72 -5.88
N GLY A 91 -2.67 11.76 -6.45
CA GLY A 91 -4.08 11.72 -6.87
C GLY A 91 -5.04 11.46 -5.70
N TYR A 92 -5.96 10.50 -5.89
CA TYR A 92 -6.98 10.12 -4.91
C TYR A 92 -6.58 8.90 -4.06
N GLY A 93 -5.43 8.31 -4.32
CA GLY A 93 -4.94 7.14 -3.59
C GLY A 93 -4.46 7.45 -2.18
N SER A 94 -3.98 6.42 -1.48
CA SER A 94 -3.31 6.58 -0.21
C SER A 94 -1.97 7.29 -0.38
N ASN A 95 -1.46 7.85 0.72
CA ASN A 95 -0.22 8.61 0.70
C ASN A 95 1.00 7.69 0.65
N ILE A 96 2.16 8.26 0.34
CA ILE A 96 3.44 7.60 0.41
C ILE A 96 4.33 8.39 1.38
N GLU A 97 4.89 7.67 2.35
CA GLU A 97 5.80 8.20 3.34
C GLU A 97 7.23 7.80 2.96
N LEU A 98 8.03 8.76 2.54
CA LEU A 98 9.40 8.55 2.11
C LEU A 98 10.35 8.73 3.28
N PHE A 99 11.20 7.73 3.52
CA PHE A 99 12.22 7.76 4.57
C PHE A 99 13.61 7.76 3.96
N GLN A 100 14.48 8.64 4.46
CA GLN A 100 15.92 8.48 4.28
C GLN A 100 16.54 8.05 5.59
N TYR A 101 16.98 6.78 5.63
CA TYR A 101 17.67 6.21 6.79
C TYR A 101 19.19 6.14 6.59
N PHE A 102 19.91 6.24 7.69
CA PHE A 102 21.27 5.74 7.82
C PHE A 102 21.29 4.73 8.97
N SER A 103 21.75 3.51 8.71
CA SER A 103 21.83 2.46 9.71
C SER A 103 23.13 1.68 9.55
N PRO A 104 23.80 1.26 10.65
CA PRO A 104 25.04 0.47 10.57
C PRO A 104 24.86 -0.87 9.82
N ASP A 105 23.66 -1.40 9.80
CA ASP A 105 23.29 -2.67 9.14
C ASP A 105 22.42 -2.49 7.88
N GLN A 106 22.35 -1.27 7.36
CA GLN A 106 21.54 -0.95 6.19
C GLN A 106 22.00 -1.73 4.95
N LYS A 107 21.05 -2.39 4.31
CA LYS A 107 21.27 -3.03 3.02
C LYS A 107 20.87 -2.06 1.91
N ASN A 108 21.83 -1.64 1.12
CA ASN A 108 21.56 -0.76 -0.03
C ASN A 108 21.18 -1.60 -1.27
N MET A 109 20.05 -2.27 -1.19
CA MET A 109 19.53 -3.11 -2.28
C MET A 109 17.99 -3.12 -2.21
N THR A 110 17.36 -2.73 -3.32
CA THR A 110 15.92 -2.86 -3.47
C THR A 110 15.55 -4.32 -3.76
N PRO A 111 14.67 -4.97 -2.99
CA PRO A 111 14.25 -6.34 -3.27
C PRO A 111 13.48 -6.40 -4.60
N LYS A 112 13.61 -7.53 -5.30
CA LYS A 112 12.76 -7.81 -6.48
C LYS A 112 11.35 -8.17 -6.02
N ASN A 113 10.35 -8.01 -6.88
CA ASN A 113 8.98 -8.47 -6.59
C ASN A 113 8.90 -9.96 -6.22
N SER A 114 9.88 -10.78 -6.66
CA SER A 114 9.95 -12.21 -6.35
C SER A 114 10.56 -12.52 -4.97
N ASP A 115 11.16 -11.57 -4.32
CA ASP A 115 11.79 -11.76 -3.01
C ASP A 115 10.73 -11.63 -1.89
N ILE A 116 10.90 -12.36 -0.78
CA ILE A 116 10.06 -12.14 0.39
C ILE A 116 10.34 -10.73 0.93
N GLY A 117 9.29 -9.90 1.06
CA GLY A 117 9.41 -8.47 1.33
C GLY A 117 9.50 -7.61 0.07
N GLY A 118 9.59 -8.24 -1.12
CA GLY A 118 9.46 -7.55 -2.40
C GLY A 118 8.02 -7.04 -2.61
N TYR A 119 7.90 -5.86 -3.17
CA TYR A 119 6.60 -5.22 -3.44
C TYR A 119 6.72 -4.22 -4.58
N HIS A 120 5.57 -3.81 -5.08
CA HIS A 120 5.44 -2.66 -5.96
C HIS A 120 4.26 -1.80 -5.51
N ILE A 121 4.23 -0.57 -5.98
CA ILE A 121 3.10 0.35 -5.78
C ILE A 121 2.47 0.60 -7.14
N ALA A 122 1.15 0.36 -7.24
CA ALA A 122 0.40 0.57 -8.47
C ALA A 122 -0.32 1.92 -8.47
N PHE A 123 -0.25 2.63 -9.60
CA PHE A 123 -0.95 3.88 -9.87
C PHE A 123 -1.96 3.67 -10.98
N TYR A 124 -3.21 3.99 -10.71
CA TYR A 124 -4.25 3.98 -11.75
C TYR A 124 -4.04 5.15 -12.71
N VAL A 125 -4.14 4.86 -14.00
CA VAL A 125 -4.12 5.84 -15.08
C VAL A 125 -5.31 5.59 -16.03
N ASP A 126 -5.90 6.66 -16.56
CA ASP A 126 -7.03 6.52 -17.49
C ASP A 126 -6.59 5.96 -18.85
N ASP A 127 -5.42 6.35 -19.34
CA ASP A 127 -4.83 5.90 -20.60
C ASP A 127 -3.43 5.35 -20.39
N ILE A 128 -3.33 4.01 -20.42
CA ILE A 128 -2.06 3.31 -20.20
C ILE A 128 -1.06 3.51 -21.34
N LYS A 129 -1.53 3.77 -22.57
CA LYS A 129 -0.65 4.02 -23.72
C LYS A 129 -0.03 5.40 -23.62
N ALA A 130 -0.84 6.41 -23.31
CA ALA A 130 -0.33 7.76 -23.05
C ALA A 130 0.64 7.77 -21.84
N ALA A 131 0.35 7.02 -20.78
CA ALA A 131 1.24 6.87 -19.64
C ALA A 131 2.59 6.23 -20.05
N ALA A 132 2.58 5.20 -20.90
CA ALA A 132 3.80 4.56 -21.39
C ALA A 132 4.67 5.52 -22.20
N GLU A 133 4.06 6.29 -23.10
CA GLU A 133 4.77 7.31 -23.90
C GLU A 133 5.34 8.42 -23.00
N TYR A 134 4.58 8.87 -22.02
CA TYR A 134 5.01 9.84 -21.03
C TYR A 134 6.21 9.37 -20.22
N LEU A 135 6.16 8.16 -19.68
CA LEU A 135 7.27 7.57 -18.92
C LEU A 135 8.54 7.47 -19.78
N LYS A 136 8.40 7.04 -21.02
CA LYS A 136 9.51 6.98 -21.98
C LYS A 136 10.09 8.37 -22.28
N ALA A 137 9.24 9.36 -22.50
CA ALA A 137 9.68 10.77 -22.76
C ALA A 137 10.42 11.37 -21.56
N ASN A 138 10.12 10.93 -20.34
CA ASN A 138 10.80 11.31 -19.10
C ASN A 138 11.98 10.39 -18.72
N ASN A 139 12.45 9.56 -19.64
CA ASN A 139 13.57 8.62 -19.44
C ASN A 139 13.35 7.63 -18.27
N VAL A 140 12.11 7.30 -17.93
CA VAL A 140 11.79 6.29 -16.95
C VAL A 140 11.93 4.91 -17.56
N LYS A 141 12.69 4.03 -16.91
CA LYS A 141 12.83 2.64 -17.36
C LYS A 141 11.51 1.90 -17.18
N THR A 142 10.92 1.44 -18.29
CA THR A 142 9.74 0.58 -18.29
C THR A 142 10.12 -0.87 -18.55
N MET A 143 9.29 -1.80 -18.08
CA MET A 143 9.34 -3.21 -18.45
C MET A 143 8.57 -3.44 -19.78
N MET A 144 8.36 -4.72 -20.14
CA MET A 144 7.53 -5.09 -21.29
C MET A 144 6.09 -4.61 -21.10
N GLY A 145 5.49 -4.04 -22.11
CA GLY A 145 4.09 -3.59 -22.09
C GLY A 145 3.88 -2.26 -22.80
N PRO A 146 2.70 -1.65 -22.66
CA PRO A 146 1.53 -2.08 -21.87
C PRO A 146 0.97 -3.43 -22.27
N LEU A 147 0.64 -4.28 -21.28
CA LEU A 147 0.12 -5.63 -21.47
C LEU A 147 -1.36 -5.68 -21.08
N PRO A 148 -2.28 -5.97 -22.02
CA PRO A 148 -3.68 -6.22 -21.69
C PRO A 148 -3.85 -7.59 -21.03
N VAL A 149 -4.69 -7.66 -20.00
CA VAL A 149 -5.13 -8.91 -19.37
C VAL A 149 -6.48 -9.30 -19.97
N GLU A 150 -6.49 -10.37 -20.77
CA GLU A 150 -7.66 -10.76 -21.55
C GLU A 150 -8.52 -11.84 -20.88
N GLN A 151 -7.99 -12.54 -19.87
CA GLN A 151 -8.65 -13.68 -19.24
C GLN A 151 -8.55 -13.63 -17.71
N GLY A 152 -9.44 -14.40 -17.05
CA GLY A 152 -9.48 -14.50 -15.60
C GLY A 152 -10.16 -13.30 -14.93
N PRO A 153 -10.15 -13.27 -13.58
CA PRO A 153 -10.85 -12.24 -12.81
C PRO A 153 -10.41 -10.82 -13.11
N ALA A 154 -9.16 -10.64 -13.47
CA ALA A 154 -8.56 -9.34 -13.78
C ALA A 154 -8.69 -8.93 -15.27
N ALA A 155 -9.41 -9.71 -16.10
CA ALA A 155 -9.64 -9.35 -17.49
C ALA A 155 -10.32 -7.98 -17.61
N GLY A 156 -9.84 -7.16 -18.54
CA GLY A 156 -10.26 -5.78 -18.74
C GLY A 156 -9.26 -4.74 -18.22
N GLN A 157 -8.26 -5.16 -17.45
CA GLN A 157 -7.16 -4.28 -17.08
C GLN A 157 -6.02 -4.33 -18.11
N SER A 158 -5.20 -3.29 -18.12
CA SER A 158 -3.88 -3.26 -18.76
C SER A 158 -2.84 -2.79 -17.74
N ILE A 159 -1.65 -3.36 -17.81
CA ILE A 159 -0.57 -3.11 -16.86
C ILE A 159 0.73 -2.73 -17.55
N LEU A 160 1.53 -1.89 -16.88
CA LEU A 160 2.87 -1.54 -17.28
C LEU A 160 3.75 -1.33 -16.04
N TYR A 161 4.74 -2.19 -15.86
CA TYR A 161 5.74 -1.99 -14.80
C TYR A 161 6.81 -1.00 -15.21
N PHE A 162 7.26 -0.18 -14.26
CA PHE A 162 8.36 0.76 -14.45
C PHE A 162 9.19 0.92 -13.18
N MET A 163 10.36 1.53 -13.28
CA MET A 163 11.34 1.59 -12.20
C MET A 163 11.57 3.02 -11.75
N ALA A 164 11.54 3.23 -10.44
CA ALA A 164 12.11 4.43 -9.86
C ALA A 164 13.65 4.47 -10.08
N PRO A 165 14.29 5.66 -10.01
CA PRO A 165 15.73 5.80 -10.18
C PRO A 165 16.58 4.94 -9.24
N TRP A 166 16.06 4.64 -8.04
CA TRP A 166 16.72 3.80 -7.04
C TRP A 166 16.38 2.32 -7.12
N GLY A 167 15.63 1.88 -8.14
CA GLY A 167 15.33 0.48 -8.41
C GLY A 167 14.04 -0.07 -7.79
N LEU A 168 13.23 0.74 -7.10
CA LEU A 168 11.90 0.31 -6.68
C LEU A 168 11.00 0.15 -7.90
N GLN A 169 10.25 -0.96 -7.93
CA GLN A 169 9.32 -1.23 -9.00
C GLN A 169 7.96 -0.57 -8.72
N PHE A 170 7.42 0.07 -9.73
CA PHE A 170 6.06 0.61 -9.77
C PHE A 170 5.25 -0.03 -10.89
N GLU A 171 3.94 0.16 -10.84
CA GLU A 171 3.01 -0.28 -11.86
C GLU A 171 2.10 0.88 -12.27
N ALA A 172 1.91 1.08 -13.57
CA ALA A 172 0.76 1.80 -14.10
C ALA A 172 -0.31 0.78 -14.45
N ILE A 173 -1.54 0.99 -13.97
CA ILE A 173 -2.68 0.10 -14.20
C ILE A 173 -3.88 0.89 -14.71
N SER A 174 -4.58 0.34 -15.71
CA SER A 174 -5.78 0.95 -16.30
C SER A 174 -6.86 -0.09 -16.51
N TYR A 175 -8.09 0.20 -16.07
CA TYR A 175 -9.29 -0.62 -16.28
C TYR A 175 -10.53 0.29 -16.41
N PRO A 176 -10.59 1.13 -17.47
CA PRO A 176 -11.63 2.16 -17.60
C PRO A 176 -13.04 1.60 -17.60
N ASN A 177 -13.22 0.36 -18.08
CA ASN A 177 -14.51 -0.33 -18.17
C ASN A 177 -14.71 -1.35 -17.02
N GLY A 178 -13.89 -1.30 -15.97
CA GLY A 178 -13.89 -2.29 -14.89
C GLY A 178 -13.20 -3.59 -15.25
N MET A 179 -13.19 -4.54 -14.31
CA MET A 179 -12.60 -5.87 -14.45
C MET A 179 -13.66 -6.96 -14.40
N ALA A 180 -13.35 -8.14 -14.92
CA ALA A 180 -14.30 -9.25 -15.03
C ALA A 180 -14.90 -9.68 -13.69
N TYR A 181 -14.09 -9.72 -12.61
CA TYR A 181 -14.54 -10.14 -11.28
C TYR A 181 -15.67 -9.28 -10.70
N GLU A 182 -15.80 -8.02 -11.13
CA GLU A 182 -16.85 -7.10 -10.66
C GLU A 182 -18.28 -7.59 -11.02
N LYS A 183 -18.38 -8.51 -11.99
CA LYS A 183 -19.64 -9.12 -12.44
C LYS A 183 -20.08 -10.30 -11.56
N ASP A 184 -19.21 -10.79 -10.68
CA ASP A 184 -19.48 -11.99 -9.86
C ASP A 184 -20.32 -11.67 -8.61
N GLY A 185 -20.68 -10.39 -8.37
CA GLY A 185 -21.54 -9.94 -7.28
C GLY A 185 -20.91 -10.01 -5.89
N GLY A 186 -19.58 -10.19 -5.81
CA GLY A 186 -18.80 -10.15 -4.58
C GLY A 186 -18.34 -8.73 -4.20
N PRO A 187 -17.49 -8.61 -3.15
CA PRO A 187 -16.90 -7.33 -2.77
C PRO A 187 -16.04 -6.76 -3.92
N VAL A 188 -16.23 -5.48 -4.21
CA VAL A 188 -15.46 -4.75 -5.22
C VAL A 188 -14.27 -4.05 -4.55
N LEU A 189 -13.11 -4.10 -5.20
CA LEU A 189 -11.92 -3.38 -4.74
C LEU A 189 -12.15 -1.88 -4.85
N TRP A 190 -11.70 -1.12 -3.85
CA TRP A 190 -11.65 0.33 -3.97
C TRP A 190 -10.77 0.75 -5.15
N SER A 191 -11.19 1.75 -5.88
CA SER A 191 -10.47 2.23 -7.05
C SER A 191 -10.34 3.76 -7.04
N PRO A 192 -9.15 4.32 -7.31
CA PRO A 192 -8.99 5.76 -7.46
C PRO A 192 -9.71 6.32 -8.70
N LYS A 193 -10.18 5.46 -9.60
CA LYS A 193 -11.07 5.84 -10.72
C LYS A 193 -12.42 6.38 -10.22
N ASP A 194 -12.94 5.76 -9.16
CA ASP A 194 -14.24 6.10 -8.56
C ASP A 194 -14.07 6.29 -7.02
N PRO A 195 -13.34 7.31 -6.57
CA PRO A 195 -12.91 7.42 -5.17
C PRO A 195 -14.03 7.64 -4.17
N ALA A 196 -15.24 7.92 -4.64
CA ALA A 196 -16.44 8.13 -3.81
C ALA A 196 -17.27 6.86 -3.59
N LYS A 197 -16.92 5.74 -4.20
CA LYS A 197 -17.61 4.45 -4.05
C LYS A 197 -17.03 3.59 -2.96
#